data_713039cb35aec486229836b369ec4419
#
_entry.id   713039cb35aec486229836b369ec4419
#
_cell.length_a   1.000
_cell.length_b   1.000
_cell.length_c   1.000
_cell.angle_alpha   90.00
_cell.angle_beta   90.00
_cell.angle_gamma   90.00
#
_symmetry.space_group_name_H-M   'P 1'
#
loop_
_entity.id
_entity.type
_entity.pdbx_description
1 polymer ?
#
loop_
_entity_poly.entity_id
_entity_poly.type
_entity_poly.pdbx_seq_one_letter_code
_entity_poly.pdbx_strand_id
1 'polypeptide(L)'
;KYLVNNDLLYAVISLPAGVFNPYSGVKTSILLIDKLFSKFKDEILFVKLNNDGFDLGAQRQPKKGSEIPEIVRIVKKYHADLDPQIADDEILQHPLVTIAPKEQIAEQDYVLVGERYLSNSMPEGTYKMVSLGDKSLFRVESGGTPSSNIPEYWDGNIRWATLVDLPAANLITELKDTERTISPLGLEKSSAKLLPSGTVLVSTRATIGRVAIAECETATNQGFKNIIVIDDTKVSNRFVAYMMTALADRMVSLASGGTFKEISKSNFLTLSIPLPPLEKQEQIVAELDGYQKIVDGAQQIIDAYKPTIGIDPTWEKVKLGDICNLTYGYTDTAKESGSARFVRITDIDEKGLLRDENKRYVDLIEQNNAFLLHRGDLLVARTGATYGKTLYFDTDETAVFASFLIKLDLPEYIDHYFYWIFAQTQNYWDQANRLVSGGAQPQFNANAIKQLVIPIPPLDVQKSIVKQAREEQKIIDANKKLISIFKQKITDKISEVWGE
;
A
#
# COMPACT_ATOMS: atom_id res chain seq x y z
N LYS A 1 -26.16 24.09 6.29
CA LYS A 1 -26.85 24.81 7.38
C LYS A 1 -28.33 25.06 7.08
N TYR A 2 -28.64 25.85 6.02
CA TYR A 2 -30.04 26.21 5.71
C TYR A 2 -30.94 24.97 5.53
N LEU A 3 -30.50 23.96 4.76
CA LEU A 3 -31.31 22.76 4.47
C LEU A 3 -31.57 21.90 5.72
N VAL A 4 -30.62 21.81 6.64
CA VAL A 4 -30.78 21.05 7.88
C VAL A 4 -31.70 21.79 8.85
N ASN A 5 -31.42 23.07 9.12
CA ASN A 5 -32.19 23.86 10.09
C ASN A 5 -33.65 24.15 9.69
N ASN A 6 -34.00 24.00 8.43
CA ASN A 6 -35.36 24.19 7.96
C ASN A 6 -36.09 22.87 7.61
N ASP A 7 -35.52 21.74 8.08
CA ASP A 7 -36.07 20.41 7.84
C ASP A 7 -36.39 20.13 6.36
N LEU A 8 -35.42 20.38 5.49
CA LEU A 8 -35.59 20.16 4.06
C LEU A 8 -34.84 18.90 3.58
N LEU A 9 -33.71 18.58 4.18
CA LEU A 9 -32.81 17.52 3.77
C LEU A 9 -33.08 16.24 4.54
N TYR A 10 -33.31 15.12 3.86
CA TYR A 10 -33.48 13.81 4.50
C TYR A 10 -32.38 12.80 4.14
N ALA A 11 -31.71 12.97 2.98
CA ALA A 11 -30.62 12.09 2.63
C ALA A 11 -29.55 12.79 1.79
N VAL A 12 -28.32 12.24 1.85
CA VAL A 12 -27.15 12.68 1.09
C VAL A 12 -26.49 11.44 0.49
N ILE A 13 -26.32 11.41 -0.84
CA ILE A 13 -25.60 10.34 -1.53
C ILE A 13 -24.24 10.90 -1.95
N SER A 14 -23.16 10.40 -1.35
CA SER A 14 -21.78 10.77 -1.71
C SER A 14 -21.31 9.98 -2.92
N LEU A 15 -20.88 10.67 -3.96
CA LEU A 15 -20.37 10.08 -5.20
C LEU A 15 -18.83 10.01 -5.17
N PRO A 16 -18.19 9.01 -5.79
CA PRO A 16 -16.74 8.96 -5.87
C PRO A 16 -16.17 10.11 -6.70
N ALA A 17 -14.94 10.55 -6.37
CA ALA A 17 -14.25 11.54 -7.19
C ALA A 17 -14.01 10.98 -8.60
N GLY A 18 -14.30 11.78 -9.62
CA GLY A 18 -14.16 11.36 -11.03
C GLY A 18 -15.42 10.78 -11.69
N VAL A 19 -16.55 10.68 -10.98
CA VAL A 19 -17.84 10.28 -11.60
C VAL A 19 -18.20 11.15 -12.81
N PHE A 20 -17.80 12.42 -12.81
CA PHE A 20 -18.05 13.37 -13.89
C PHE A 20 -16.82 13.59 -14.80
N ASN A 21 -15.85 12.68 -14.80
CA ASN A 21 -14.75 12.76 -15.76
C ASN A 21 -15.27 12.61 -17.21
N PRO A 22 -14.69 13.34 -18.20
CA PRO A 22 -13.53 14.22 -18.09
C PRO A 22 -13.82 15.66 -17.63
N TYR A 23 -15.09 15.98 -17.32
CA TYR A 23 -15.51 17.37 -17.04
C TYR A 23 -15.11 17.84 -15.63
N SER A 24 -15.13 16.95 -14.65
CA SER A 24 -14.78 17.27 -13.27
C SER A 24 -14.30 16.03 -12.51
N GLY A 25 -13.11 16.13 -11.88
CA GLY A 25 -12.58 15.13 -10.97
C GLY A 25 -12.95 15.37 -9.49
N VAL A 26 -13.80 16.37 -9.20
CA VAL A 26 -14.17 16.74 -7.83
C VAL A 26 -15.17 15.74 -7.24
N LYS A 27 -14.99 15.39 -5.96
CA LYS A 27 -15.99 14.62 -5.20
C LYS A 27 -17.26 15.44 -5.06
N THR A 28 -18.40 14.86 -5.42
CA THR A 28 -19.71 15.50 -5.40
C THR A 28 -20.70 14.70 -4.55
N SER A 29 -21.84 15.31 -4.22
CA SER A 29 -22.93 14.63 -3.51
C SER A 29 -24.28 15.02 -4.09
N ILE A 30 -25.23 14.08 -4.06
CA ILE A 30 -26.64 14.32 -4.37
C ILE A 30 -27.37 14.59 -3.06
N LEU A 31 -28.08 15.70 -2.98
CA LEU A 31 -28.91 16.07 -1.83
C LEU A 31 -30.37 15.73 -2.12
N LEU A 32 -30.99 14.92 -1.27
CA LEU A 32 -32.41 14.53 -1.40
C LEU A 32 -33.24 15.35 -0.42
N ILE A 33 -34.19 16.06 -0.97
CA ILE A 33 -34.99 17.07 -0.26
C ILE A 33 -36.45 16.68 -0.29
N ASP A 34 -37.07 16.56 0.88
CA ASP A 34 -38.50 16.42 1.09
C ASP A 34 -38.90 17.08 2.42
N LYS A 35 -39.57 18.21 2.35
CA LYS A 35 -39.94 19.01 3.51
C LYS A 35 -40.92 18.30 4.45
N LEU A 36 -41.81 17.49 3.91
CA LEU A 36 -42.78 16.78 4.75
C LEU A 36 -42.12 15.63 5.48
N PHE A 37 -41.40 14.81 4.77
CA PHE A 37 -40.68 13.68 5.35
C PHE A 37 -39.57 14.11 6.34
N SER A 38 -38.79 15.13 5.98
CA SER A 38 -37.69 15.62 6.85
C SER A 38 -38.16 16.18 8.19
N LYS A 39 -39.43 16.59 8.31
CA LYS A 39 -39.99 17.04 9.60
C LYS A 39 -40.30 15.89 10.55
N PHE A 40 -40.50 14.69 10.03
CA PHE A 40 -40.79 13.51 10.85
C PHE A 40 -39.53 12.79 11.32
N LYS A 41 -38.37 13.02 10.68
CA LYS A 41 -37.09 12.39 11.02
C LYS A 41 -36.15 13.42 11.64
N ASP A 42 -35.67 13.16 12.85
CA ASP A 42 -34.63 13.98 13.50
C ASP A 42 -33.20 13.67 13.04
N GLU A 43 -33.08 12.82 12.02
CA GLU A 43 -31.83 12.32 11.48
C GLU A 43 -31.76 12.48 9.96
N ILE A 44 -30.55 12.37 9.41
CA ILE A 44 -30.30 12.42 7.96
C ILE A 44 -29.56 11.13 7.56
N LEU A 45 -30.03 10.49 6.49
CA LEU A 45 -29.40 9.34 5.87
C LEU A 45 -28.23 9.78 5.00
N PHE A 46 -27.07 9.19 5.20
CA PHE A 46 -25.91 9.32 4.31
C PHE A 46 -25.66 7.98 3.64
N VAL A 47 -25.51 7.97 2.33
CA VAL A 47 -25.19 6.78 1.54
C VAL A 47 -23.94 7.03 0.72
N LYS A 48 -22.99 6.10 0.75
CA LYS A 48 -21.73 6.18 0.00
C LYS A 48 -21.80 5.29 -1.23
N LEU A 49 -21.71 5.89 -2.42
CA LEU A 49 -21.54 5.17 -3.68
C LEU A 49 -20.04 4.97 -3.95
N ASN A 50 -19.57 3.72 -4.06
CA ASN A 50 -18.18 3.41 -4.43
C ASN A 50 -18.07 3.00 -5.91
N ASN A 51 -19.11 2.37 -6.48
CA ASN A 51 -19.13 1.89 -7.86
C ASN A 51 -20.48 2.21 -8.54
N ASP A 52 -20.46 3.16 -9.44
CA ASP A 52 -21.65 3.55 -10.22
C ASP A 52 -21.86 2.71 -11.49
N GLY A 53 -21.04 1.71 -11.74
CA GLY A 53 -21.08 0.85 -12.93
C GLY A 53 -20.11 1.28 -14.02
N PHE A 54 -19.24 2.25 -13.75
CA PHE A 54 -18.20 2.71 -14.66
C PHE A 54 -16.88 2.89 -13.93
N ASP A 55 -15.76 2.82 -14.66
CA ASP A 55 -14.47 3.22 -14.11
C ASP A 55 -14.41 4.75 -13.91
N LEU A 56 -13.40 5.20 -13.19
CA LEU A 56 -13.19 6.63 -12.91
C LEU A 56 -12.22 7.29 -13.91
N GLY A 57 -11.89 6.59 -14.99
CA GLY A 57 -11.04 7.11 -16.08
C GLY A 57 -11.76 8.18 -16.91
N ALA A 58 -10.98 8.88 -17.75
CA ALA A 58 -11.51 9.95 -18.60
C ALA A 58 -12.60 9.49 -19.60
N GLN A 59 -12.59 8.22 -19.99
CA GLN A 59 -13.54 7.65 -20.95
C GLN A 59 -14.72 6.89 -20.30
N ARG A 60 -14.72 6.77 -18.97
CA ARG A 60 -15.82 6.14 -18.22
C ARG A 60 -16.28 4.80 -18.79
N GLN A 61 -15.36 3.81 -18.85
CA GLN A 61 -15.68 2.48 -19.38
C GLN A 61 -16.60 1.70 -18.41
N PRO A 62 -17.55 0.90 -18.93
CA PRO A 62 -18.44 0.09 -18.09
C PRO A 62 -17.68 -0.86 -17.15
N LYS A 63 -18.09 -0.88 -15.88
CA LYS A 63 -17.51 -1.71 -14.80
C LYS A 63 -18.64 -2.52 -14.13
N LYS A 64 -18.42 -3.82 -13.91
CA LYS A 64 -19.39 -4.69 -13.23
C LYS A 64 -19.55 -4.31 -11.76
N GLY A 65 -20.71 -4.66 -11.18
CA GLY A 65 -20.97 -4.51 -9.75
C GLY A 65 -21.47 -3.12 -9.35
N SER A 66 -22.29 -2.46 -10.21
CA SER A 66 -22.92 -1.18 -9.88
C SER A 66 -23.74 -1.27 -8.59
N GLU A 67 -23.49 -0.36 -7.65
CA GLU A 67 -24.22 -0.23 -6.39
C GLU A 67 -25.49 0.63 -6.51
N ILE A 68 -25.73 1.28 -7.66
CA ILE A 68 -26.87 2.17 -7.86
C ILE A 68 -28.23 1.50 -7.56
N PRO A 69 -28.53 0.27 -8.02
CA PRO A 69 -29.80 -0.38 -7.70
C PRO A 69 -30.02 -0.55 -6.20
N GLU A 70 -28.96 -0.91 -5.47
CA GLU A 70 -29.00 -1.09 -4.03
C GLU A 70 -29.19 0.24 -3.29
N ILE A 71 -28.49 1.28 -3.69
CA ILE A 71 -28.66 2.64 -3.13
C ILE A 71 -30.10 3.14 -3.32
N VAL A 72 -30.68 2.92 -4.51
CA VAL A 72 -32.08 3.29 -4.78
C VAL A 72 -33.02 2.50 -3.87
N ARG A 73 -32.76 1.21 -3.62
CA ARG A 73 -33.55 0.38 -2.71
C ARG A 73 -33.49 0.92 -1.27
N ILE A 74 -32.30 1.21 -0.78
CA ILE A 74 -32.06 1.76 0.58
C ILE A 74 -32.80 3.09 0.76
N VAL A 75 -32.58 4.05 -0.15
CA VAL A 75 -33.20 5.38 -0.07
C VAL A 75 -34.72 5.30 -0.11
N LYS A 76 -35.29 4.45 -0.98
CA LYS A 76 -36.77 4.25 -1.04
C LYS A 76 -37.29 3.61 0.24
N LYS A 77 -36.59 2.62 0.81
CA LYS A 77 -36.98 1.97 2.05
C LYS A 77 -36.95 2.96 3.21
N TYR A 78 -35.88 3.76 3.33
CA TYR A 78 -35.75 4.80 4.34
C TYR A 78 -36.87 5.88 4.21
N HIS A 79 -37.17 6.32 3.00
CA HIS A 79 -38.22 7.31 2.74
C HIS A 79 -39.64 6.77 2.96
N ALA A 80 -39.85 5.46 2.88
CA ALA A 80 -41.14 4.82 3.15
C ALA A 80 -41.36 4.54 4.65
N ASP A 81 -40.31 4.60 5.44
CA ASP A 81 -40.38 4.36 6.89
C ASP A 81 -40.81 5.65 7.63
N LEU A 82 -42.06 5.64 8.09
CA LEU A 82 -42.66 6.76 8.83
C LEU A 82 -42.46 6.68 10.35
N ASP A 83 -41.71 5.73 10.87
CA ASP A 83 -41.38 5.69 12.27
C ASP A 83 -40.34 6.79 12.61
N PRO A 84 -40.66 7.74 13.50
CA PRO A 84 -39.75 8.85 13.80
C PRO A 84 -38.51 8.45 14.65
N GLN A 85 -38.53 7.28 15.27
CA GLN A 85 -37.55 6.95 16.31
C GLN A 85 -36.51 5.91 15.94
N ILE A 86 -36.73 5.07 14.94
CA ILE A 86 -35.79 3.96 14.61
C ILE A 86 -35.77 3.75 13.09
N ALA A 87 -34.64 3.91 12.45
CA ALA A 87 -34.44 3.38 11.11
C ALA A 87 -34.39 1.84 11.19
N ASP A 88 -34.97 1.17 10.18
CA ASP A 88 -35.00 -0.29 10.06
C ASP A 88 -33.55 -0.85 10.22
N ASP A 89 -33.40 -1.87 11.06
CA ASP A 89 -32.11 -2.52 11.37
C ASP A 89 -31.34 -2.93 10.10
N GLU A 90 -32.03 -3.32 9.04
CA GLU A 90 -31.40 -3.65 7.76
C GLU A 90 -30.72 -2.43 7.11
N ILE A 91 -31.27 -1.23 7.30
CA ILE A 91 -30.67 0.01 6.82
C ILE A 91 -29.50 0.42 7.70
N LEU A 92 -29.67 0.33 9.02
CA LEU A 92 -28.62 0.70 10.01
C LEU A 92 -27.35 -0.13 9.86
N GLN A 93 -27.49 -1.43 9.55
CA GLN A 93 -26.36 -2.35 9.42
C GLN A 93 -25.74 -2.39 8.02
N HIS A 94 -26.30 -1.61 7.08
CA HIS A 94 -25.82 -1.65 5.70
C HIS A 94 -24.46 -0.94 5.53
N PRO A 95 -23.42 -1.59 4.94
CA PRO A 95 -22.05 -1.05 4.90
C PRO A 95 -21.88 0.27 4.12
N LEU A 96 -22.84 0.62 3.26
CA LEU A 96 -22.85 1.87 2.50
C LEU A 96 -23.59 3.02 3.24
N VAL A 97 -24.17 2.76 4.40
CA VAL A 97 -25.08 3.68 5.11
C VAL A 97 -24.47 4.24 6.38
N THR A 98 -24.75 5.49 6.62
CA THR A 98 -24.52 6.17 7.92
C THR A 98 -25.75 7.01 8.20
N ILE A 99 -26.26 7.01 9.42
CA ILE A 99 -27.35 7.88 9.87
C ILE A 99 -26.81 8.80 10.95
N ALA A 100 -27.15 10.09 10.86
CA ALA A 100 -26.71 11.08 11.84
C ALA A 100 -27.87 11.97 12.30
N PRO A 101 -28.03 12.18 13.62
CA PRO A 101 -28.96 13.17 14.16
C PRO A 101 -28.65 14.57 13.63
N LYS A 102 -29.69 15.37 13.35
CA LYS A 102 -29.53 16.75 12.90
C LYS A 102 -28.76 17.62 13.89
N GLU A 103 -28.92 17.35 15.19
CA GLU A 103 -28.16 18.00 16.26
C GLU A 103 -26.65 17.74 16.12
N GLN A 104 -26.24 16.50 15.96
CA GLN A 104 -24.83 16.14 15.73
C GLN A 104 -24.26 16.79 14.46
N ILE A 105 -25.08 16.91 13.40
CA ILE A 105 -24.68 17.59 12.18
C ILE A 105 -24.47 19.09 12.42
N ALA A 106 -25.30 19.70 13.24
CA ALA A 106 -25.18 21.12 13.62
C ALA A 106 -23.91 21.37 14.45
N GLU A 107 -23.58 20.49 15.39
CA GLU A 107 -22.36 20.56 16.22
C GLU A 107 -21.08 20.42 15.39
N GLN A 108 -21.16 19.74 14.22
CA GLN A 108 -20.04 19.56 13.29
C GLN A 108 -20.10 20.52 12.09
N ASP A 109 -20.50 21.77 12.32
CA ASP A 109 -20.52 22.83 11.31
C ASP A 109 -21.31 22.49 10.04
N TYR A 110 -22.36 21.66 10.16
CA TYR A 110 -23.22 21.23 9.05
C TYR A 110 -22.49 20.56 7.89
N VAL A 111 -21.44 19.82 8.17
CA VAL A 111 -20.71 19.07 7.15
C VAL A 111 -21.56 17.90 6.68
N LEU A 112 -21.88 17.84 5.38
CA LEU A 112 -22.72 16.81 4.78
C LEU A 112 -21.86 15.68 4.16
N VAL A 113 -21.00 15.07 4.96
CA VAL A 113 -20.14 13.94 4.59
C VAL A 113 -20.40 12.81 5.58
N GLY A 114 -21.06 11.74 5.14
CA GLY A 114 -21.50 10.64 6.00
C GLY A 114 -20.40 10.01 6.83
N GLU A 115 -19.19 9.88 6.28
CA GLU A 115 -18.04 9.31 7.00
C GLU A 115 -17.66 10.08 8.29
N ARG A 116 -18.09 11.33 8.44
CA ARG A 116 -17.92 12.09 9.69
C ARG A 116 -18.87 11.67 10.80
N TYR A 117 -20.00 11.09 10.44
CA TYR A 117 -21.06 10.68 11.33
C TYR A 117 -21.13 9.16 11.53
N LEU A 118 -20.15 8.43 10.98
CA LEU A 118 -19.96 7.05 11.40
C LEU A 118 -19.85 7.09 12.91
N SER A 119 -20.91 6.65 13.58
CA SER A 119 -20.94 6.58 15.04
C SER A 119 -19.70 5.82 15.51
N ASN A 120 -19.09 6.25 16.61
CA ASN A 120 -18.19 5.42 17.41
C ASN A 120 -18.95 4.25 18.07
N SER A 121 -20.17 3.94 17.65
CA SER A 121 -20.85 2.67 17.93
C SER A 121 -20.22 1.59 17.07
N MET A 122 -18.96 1.31 17.36
CA MET A 122 -18.47 -0.05 17.28
C MET A 122 -19.44 -0.93 18.09
N PRO A 123 -19.73 -2.18 17.68
CA PRO A 123 -20.46 -3.13 18.51
C PRO A 123 -19.90 -2.99 19.92
N GLU A 124 -20.76 -3.04 20.96
CA GLU A 124 -20.31 -2.93 22.36
C GLU A 124 -19.16 -3.90 22.55
N GLY A 125 -17.95 -3.44 22.26
CA GLY A 125 -16.73 -4.20 22.44
C GLY A 125 -16.61 -4.51 23.92
N THR A 126 -16.03 -5.63 24.25
CA THR A 126 -15.82 -6.11 25.63
C THR A 126 -15.10 -5.07 26.50
N TYR A 127 -14.53 -4.01 25.87
CA TYR A 127 -13.68 -3.03 26.56
C TYR A 127 -14.17 -1.59 26.40
N LYS A 128 -13.95 -0.79 27.46
CA LYS A 128 -14.25 0.62 27.46
C LYS A 128 -13.43 1.36 26.40
N MET A 129 -14.11 2.17 25.60
CA MET A 129 -13.46 3.06 24.62
C MET A 129 -12.91 4.31 25.32
N VAL A 130 -11.67 4.71 24.95
CA VAL A 130 -10.99 5.91 25.49
C VAL A 130 -10.51 6.78 24.36
N SER A 131 -10.80 8.06 24.43
CA SER A 131 -10.37 9.05 23.45
C SER A 131 -8.86 9.34 23.57
N LEU A 132 -8.17 9.54 22.43
CA LEU A 132 -6.79 10.07 22.43
C LEU A 132 -6.69 11.50 22.97
N GLY A 133 -7.84 12.18 23.12
CA GLY A 133 -7.96 13.48 23.79
C GLY A 133 -7.99 13.42 25.32
N ASP A 134 -8.05 12.23 25.92
CA ASP A 134 -8.00 12.08 27.38
C ASP A 134 -6.61 12.42 27.91
N LYS A 135 -6.50 13.62 28.50
CA LYS A 135 -5.25 14.17 29.01
C LYS A 135 -4.73 13.45 30.27
N SER A 136 -5.55 12.62 30.92
CA SER A 136 -5.10 11.78 32.03
C SER A 136 -4.29 10.59 31.57
N LEU A 137 -4.47 10.14 30.30
CA LEU A 137 -3.83 8.98 29.72
C LEU A 137 -2.83 9.32 28.61
N PHE A 138 -3.09 10.39 27.85
CA PHE A 138 -2.33 10.70 26.64
C PHE A 138 -1.96 12.19 26.54
N ARG A 139 -0.78 12.44 25.97
CA ARG A 139 -0.41 13.75 25.43
C ARG A 139 -0.07 13.60 23.95
N VAL A 140 -0.79 14.31 23.09
CA VAL A 140 -0.55 14.28 21.64
C VAL A 140 0.22 15.53 21.22
N GLU A 141 1.37 15.33 20.58
CA GLU A 141 2.21 16.39 20.04
C GLU A 141 2.30 16.30 18.51
N SER A 142 2.28 17.47 17.85
CA SER A 142 2.57 17.56 16.42
C SER A 142 4.05 17.76 16.21
N GLY A 143 4.57 17.19 15.13
CA GLY A 143 5.93 17.43 14.71
C GLY A 143 6.14 18.80 14.05
N GLY A 144 7.38 19.09 13.68
CA GLY A 144 7.80 20.32 13.01
C GLY A 144 9.02 20.10 12.14
N THR A 145 9.25 21.04 11.20
CA THR A 145 10.36 20.99 10.28
C THR A 145 11.21 22.26 10.40
N PRO A 146 12.49 22.14 10.73
CA PRO A 146 13.43 23.26 10.66
C PRO A 146 13.55 23.78 9.22
N SER A 147 13.90 25.06 9.05
CA SER A 147 14.12 25.63 7.71
C SER A 147 15.21 24.87 6.96
N SER A 148 14.87 24.35 5.77
CA SER A 148 15.81 23.62 4.92
C SER A 148 16.91 24.51 4.33
N ASN A 149 16.73 25.82 4.35
CA ASN A 149 17.68 26.80 3.81
C ASN A 149 18.79 27.17 4.80
N ILE A 150 18.76 26.63 6.02
CA ILE A 150 19.75 26.93 7.08
C ILE A 150 20.46 25.63 7.42
N PRO A 151 21.67 25.39 6.86
CA PRO A 151 22.42 24.14 7.07
C PRO A 151 22.68 23.83 8.55
N GLU A 152 22.90 24.85 9.39
CA GLU A 152 23.20 24.70 10.81
C GLU A 152 22.06 24.07 11.64
N TYR A 153 20.85 23.97 11.07
CA TYR A 153 19.71 23.33 11.69
C TYR A 153 19.70 21.79 11.48
N TRP A 154 20.55 21.28 10.58
CA TRP A 154 20.57 19.89 10.12
C TRP A 154 21.84 19.16 10.57
N ASP A 155 21.86 17.85 10.35
CA ASP A 155 23.02 16.96 10.55
C ASP A 155 23.61 17.03 11.97
N GLY A 156 22.75 17.29 12.98
CA GLY A 156 23.13 17.26 14.39
C GLY A 156 22.94 15.87 15.00
N ASN A 157 22.76 15.84 16.33
CA ASN A 157 22.64 14.60 17.11
C ASN A 157 21.19 14.25 17.51
N ILE A 158 20.17 14.99 17.05
CA ILE A 158 18.78 14.74 17.37
C ILE A 158 18.14 14.03 16.18
N ARG A 159 17.62 12.83 16.38
CA ARG A 159 16.87 12.07 15.39
C ARG A 159 15.63 12.84 14.97
N TRP A 160 15.36 12.87 13.68
CA TRP A 160 14.23 13.58 13.13
C TRP A 160 13.50 12.71 12.10
N ALA A 161 12.45 12.04 12.56
CA ALA A 161 11.71 11.06 11.79
C ALA A 161 10.81 11.70 10.73
N THR A 162 10.77 11.06 9.58
CA THR A 162 9.92 11.35 8.43
C THR A 162 9.16 10.08 8.01
N LEU A 163 8.35 10.18 6.97
CA LEU A 163 7.57 9.04 6.48
C LEU A 163 8.44 7.89 5.96
N VAL A 164 9.65 8.16 5.48
CA VAL A 164 10.56 7.12 4.96
C VAL A 164 11.11 6.22 6.08
N ASP A 165 11.17 6.72 7.30
CA ASP A 165 11.65 5.99 8.47
C ASP A 165 10.60 5.03 9.04
N LEU A 166 9.34 5.09 8.58
CA LEU A 166 8.26 4.24 9.06
C LEU A 166 8.00 3.05 8.13
N PRO A 167 7.61 1.87 8.69
CA PRO A 167 7.36 0.68 7.89
C PRO A 167 6.19 0.90 6.92
N ALA A 168 6.11 0.06 5.90
CA ALA A 168 4.90 -0.05 5.08
C ALA A 168 3.70 -0.48 5.95
N ALA A 169 2.47 -0.13 5.52
CA ALA A 169 1.24 -0.26 6.30
C ALA A 169 1.07 -1.60 7.05
N ASN A 170 0.35 -1.53 8.17
CA ASN A 170 -0.14 -2.62 9.03
C ASN A 170 0.89 -3.35 9.91
N LEU A 171 2.12 -2.88 9.98
CA LEU A 171 3.12 -3.36 10.92
C LEU A 171 3.59 -2.19 11.79
N ILE A 172 3.96 -2.48 13.02
CA ILE A 172 4.65 -1.50 13.87
C ILE A 172 6.15 -1.76 13.82
N THR A 173 6.96 -0.73 14.04
CA THR A 173 8.42 -0.88 14.17
C THR A 173 8.93 -0.10 15.36
N GLU A 174 10.05 -0.52 15.90
CA GLU A 174 10.83 0.24 16.87
C GLU A 174 11.83 1.10 16.11
N LEU A 175 11.67 2.40 16.20
CA LEU A 175 12.52 3.36 15.50
C LEU A 175 13.76 3.65 16.34
N LYS A 176 14.88 3.04 15.95
CA LYS A 176 16.19 3.19 16.61
C LYS A 176 16.96 4.37 16.04
N ASP A 177 16.82 4.60 14.74
CA ASP A 177 17.58 5.63 14.01
C ASP A 177 16.71 6.23 12.90
N THR A 178 17.14 7.37 12.35
CA THR A 178 16.43 8.10 11.30
C THR A 178 17.37 8.45 10.16
N GLU A 179 16.86 8.52 8.93
CA GLU A 179 17.66 8.92 7.76
C GLU A 179 18.25 10.33 7.92
N ARG A 180 17.52 11.21 8.63
CA ARG A 180 17.93 12.60 8.86
C ARG A 180 17.97 12.95 10.34
N THR A 181 18.85 13.87 10.67
CA THR A 181 18.98 14.43 12.03
C THR A 181 18.89 15.94 12.01
N ILE A 182 18.54 16.55 13.16
CA ILE A 182 18.56 18.00 13.35
C ILE A 182 19.52 18.38 14.49
N SER A 183 19.99 19.61 14.44
CA SER A 183 20.81 20.16 15.52
C SER A 183 19.95 20.65 16.69
N PRO A 184 20.52 20.85 17.89
CA PRO A 184 19.84 21.52 18.97
C PRO A 184 19.31 22.91 18.58
N LEU A 185 20.04 23.63 17.74
CA LEU A 185 19.62 24.92 17.21
C LEU A 185 18.41 24.76 16.27
N GLY A 186 18.42 23.73 15.41
CA GLY A 186 17.28 23.41 14.55
C GLY A 186 16.02 23.05 15.34
N LEU A 187 16.18 22.32 16.44
CA LEU A 187 15.08 22.04 17.37
C LEU A 187 14.54 23.34 18.00
N GLU A 188 15.42 24.17 18.55
CA GLU A 188 15.04 25.43 19.21
C GLU A 188 14.34 26.41 18.26
N LYS A 189 14.84 26.56 17.03
CA LYS A 189 14.37 27.54 16.04
C LYS A 189 13.24 27.03 15.13
N SER A 190 12.64 25.91 15.49
CA SER A 190 11.52 25.34 14.72
C SER A 190 10.34 24.95 15.64
N SER A 191 9.26 24.45 15.01
CA SER A 191 8.13 23.85 15.74
C SER A 191 8.36 22.37 16.10
N ALA A 192 9.51 21.80 15.76
CA ALA A 192 9.85 20.43 16.14
C ALA A 192 9.95 20.31 17.67
N LYS A 193 9.56 19.16 18.18
CA LYS A 193 9.62 18.87 19.61
C LYS A 193 10.42 17.60 19.84
N LEU A 194 11.24 17.61 20.87
CA LEU A 194 11.90 16.40 21.33
C LEU A 194 10.89 15.55 22.10
N LEU A 195 10.67 14.35 21.63
CA LEU A 195 9.72 13.38 22.17
C LEU A 195 10.48 12.31 22.96
N PRO A 196 9.98 11.88 24.12
CA PRO A 196 10.64 10.85 24.92
C PRO A 196 10.63 9.48 24.22
N SER A 197 11.54 8.60 24.64
CA SER A 197 11.47 7.17 24.31
C SER A 197 10.09 6.59 24.66
N GLY A 198 9.62 5.62 23.90
CA GLY A 198 8.29 5.02 24.04
C GLY A 198 7.16 5.81 23.38
N THR A 199 7.43 6.98 22.78
CA THR A 199 6.41 7.73 22.03
C THR A 199 5.93 6.95 20.82
N VAL A 200 4.60 6.85 20.63
CA VAL A 200 3.99 6.27 19.43
C VAL A 200 3.92 7.33 18.34
N LEU A 201 4.65 7.12 17.26
CA LEU A 201 4.74 8.01 16.11
C LEU A 201 3.72 7.57 15.06
N VAL A 202 2.77 8.44 14.70
CA VAL A 202 1.71 8.14 13.73
C VAL A 202 1.78 9.10 12.56
N SER A 203 1.92 8.59 11.35
CA SER A 203 1.88 9.41 10.15
C SER A 203 0.45 9.88 9.87
N THR A 204 0.28 11.17 9.64
CA THR A 204 -1.03 11.84 9.49
C THR A 204 -1.15 12.64 8.20
N ARG A 205 -0.15 12.56 7.32
CA ARG A 205 -0.11 13.27 6.04
C ARG A 205 0.52 12.40 4.96
N ALA A 206 0.13 12.56 3.71
CA ALA A 206 0.55 11.80 2.54
C ALA A 206 0.16 10.31 2.63
N THR A 207 0.93 9.49 3.31
CA THR A 207 0.55 8.11 3.68
C THR A 207 0.11 8.11 5.13
N ILE A 208 -1.19 8.13 5.37
CA ILE A 208 -1.78 8.18 6.71
C ILE A 208 -1.84 6.77 7.31
N GLY A 209 -1.53 6.64 8.62
CA GLY A 209 -1.73 5.40 9.38
C GLY A 209 -0.49 4.51 9.52
N ARG A 210 0.70 4.93 9.08
CA ARG A 210 1.93 4.22 9.45
C ARG A 210 2.29 4.51 10.90
N VAL A 211 2.75 3.50 11.63
CA VAL A 211 2.99 3.57 13.07
C VAL A 211 4.38 3.05 13.41
N ALA A 212 5.07 3.77 14.29
CA ALA A 212 6.33 3.34 14.90
C ALA A 212 6.37 3.70 16.38
N ILE A 213 7.27 3.09 17.14
CA ILE A 213 7.56 3.46 18.54
C ILE A 213 9.00 3.97 18.57
N ALA A 214 9.21 5.16 19.10
CA ALA A 214 10.53 5.73 19.28
C ALA A 214 11.30 4.99 20.39
N GLU A 215 12.41 4.33 20.07
CA GLU A 215 13.25 3.67 21.11
C GLU A 215 14.06 4.67 21.93
N CYS A 216 14.28 5.86 21.40
CA CYS A 216 15.05 6.91 22.04
C CYS A 216 14.42 8.28 21.76
N GLU A 217 14.93 9.31 22.39
CA GLU A 217 14.48 10.67 22.13
C GLU A 217 14.54 11.00 20.63
N THR A 218 13.42 11.42 20.08
CA THR A 218 13.23 11.61 18.63
C THR A 218 12.33 12.81 18.38
N ALA A 219 12.64 13.63 17.38
CA ALA A 219 11.73 14.62 16.84
C ALA A 219 11.08 14.09 15.55
N THR A 220 9.98 14.70 15.11
CA THR A 220 9.29 14.32 13.87
C THR A 220 8.98 15.54 13.00
N ASN A 221 8.73 15.36 11.73
CA ASN A 221 8.22 16.41 10.87
C ASN A 221 6.73 16.70 11.16
N GLN A 222 6.17 17.74 10.53
CA GLN A 222 4.77 18.16 10.75
C GLN A 222 3.73 17.13 10.27
N GLY A 223 4.11 16.13 9.47
CA GLY A 223 3.22 15.07 8.97
C GLY A 223 2.88 14.01 10.03
N PHE A 224 3.24 14.23 11.31
CA PHE A 224 3.01 13.30 12.40
C PHE A 224 2.10 13.89 13.48
N LYS A 225 1.37 12.98 14.14
CA LYS A 225 0.82 13.20 15.48
C LYS A 225 1.38 12.10 16.38
N ASN A 226 2.07 12.54 17.42
CA ASN A 226 2.87 11.69 18.28
C ASN A 226 2.14 11.50 19.60
N ILE A 227 1.89 10.26 20.01
CA ILE A 227 1.14 9.93 21.22
C ILE A 227 2.14 9.56 22.32
N ILE A 228 2.14 10.31 23.38
CA ILE A 228 2.92 10.07 24.61
C ILE A 228 1.96 9.53 25.63
N VAL A 229 2.20 8.32 26.12
CA VAL A 229 1.46 7.74 27.24
C VAL A 229 1.88 8.47 28.51
N ILE A 230 0.90 8.97 29.29
CA ILE A 230 1.11 9.70 30.54
C ILE A 230 1.01 8.76 31.74
N ASP A 231 0.11 7.78 31.69
CA ASP A 231 -0.12 6.81 32.76
C ASP A 231 0.19 5.40 32.24
N ASP A 232 1.46 5.01 32.36
CA ASP A 232 1.96 3.70 31.96
C ASP A 232 1.49 2.55 32.88
N THR A 233 0.90 2.88 34.03
CA THR A 233 0.25 1.88 34.89
C THR A 233 -1.10 1.43 34.38
N LYS A 234 -1.67 2.13 33.40
CA LYS A 234 -2.95 1.81 32.77
C LYS A 234 -2.85 1.52 31.28
N VAL A 235 -1.85 2.08 30.60
CA VAL A 235 -1.75 2.06 29.15
C VAL A 235 -0.37 1.62 28.70
N SER A 236 -0.30 0.56 27.91
CA SER A 236 0.89 0.15 27.18
C SER A 236 1.02 0.95 25.87
N ASN A 237 2.14 1.63 25.67
CA ASN A 237 2.44 2.33 24.42
C ASN A 237 2.43 1.38 23.21
N ARG A 238 2.90 0.16 23.38
CA ARG A 238 2.94 -0.87 22.33
C ARG A 238 1.52 -1.34 21.97
N PHE A 239 0.63 -1.46 22.96
CA PHE A 239 -0.79 -1.72 22.72
C PHE A 239 -1.42 -0.56 21.91
N VAL A 240 -1.16 0.69 22.30
CA VAL A 240 -1.63 1.88 21.55
C VAL A 240 -1.13 1.83 20.10
N ALA A 241 0.14 1.47 19.88
CA ALA A 241 0.69 1.39 18.52
C ALA A 241 -0.08 0.39 17.65
N TYR A 242 -0.39 -0.80 18.15
CA TYR A 242 -1.23 -1.77 17.43
C TYR A 242 -2.65 -1.27 17.18
N MET A 243 -3.29 -0.66 18.18
CA MET A 243 -4.65 -0.12 17.99
C MET A 243 -4.69 1.01 16.96
N MET A 244 -3.62 1.81 16.86
CA MET A 244 -3.52 2.87 15.85
C MET A 244 -3.43 2.34 14.43
N THR A 245 -2.91 1.14 14.20
CA THR A 245 -2.89 0.55 12.84
C THR A 245 -4.29 0.27 12.32
N ALA A 246 -5.23 -0.13 13.17
CA ALA A 246 -6.64 -0.34 12.81
C ALA A 246 -7.39 0.95 12.48
N LEU A 247 -6.92 2.10 12.98
CA LEU A 247 -7.55 3.39 12.75
C LEU A 247 -7.12 4.07 11.43
N ALA A 248 -6.30 3.43 10.60
CA ALA A 248 -5.76 4.04 9.38
C ALA A 248 -6.89 4.57 8.46
N ASP A 249 -7.89 3.75 8.15
CA ASP A 249 -9.02 4.14 7.28
C ASP A 249 -9.87 5.23 7.94
N ARG A 250 -10.07 5.16 9.24
CA ARG A 250 -10.78 6.20 9.99
C ARG A 250 -10.02 7.53 9.95
N MET A 251 -8.70 7.50 10.12
CA MET A 251 -7.86 8.69 9.97
C MET A 251 -7.94 9.27 8.56
N VAL A 252 -7.94 8.43 7.53
CA VAL A 252 -8.12 8.87 6.13
C VAL A 252 -9.48 9.52 5.91
N SER A 253 -10.55 8.98 6.51
CA SER A 253 -11.91 9.56 6.41
C SER A 253 -12.03 10.93 7.08
N LEU A 254 -11.29 11.16 8.16
CA LEU A 254 -11.25 12.42 8.92
C LEU A 254 -10.25 13.44 8.35
N ALA A 255 -9.41 13.01 7.39
CA ALA A 255 -8.41 13.88 6.77
C ALA A 255 -9.07 14.83 5.77
N SER A 256 -8.53 16.04 5.68
CA SER A 256 -8.92 17.09 4.73
C SER A 256 -7.73 17.51 3.87
N GLY A 257 -7.98 18.19 2.76
CA GLY A 257 -6.97 18.66 1.81
C GLY A 257 -7.14 18.09 0.41
N GLY A 258 -6.64 18.78 -0.60
CA GLY A 258 -6.74 18.40 -2.01
C GLY A 258 -5.68 17.36 -2.42
N THR A 259 -4.51 17.82 -2.87
CA THR A 259 -3.42 16.96 -3.37
C THR A 259 -2.79 16.10 -2.27
N PHE A 260 -2.69 16.62 -1.04
CA PHE A 260 -2.21 15.88 0.13
C PHE A 260 -3.24 15.95 1.24
N LYS A 261 -3.82 14.80 1.58
CA LYS A 261 -4.71 14.68 2.72
C LYS A 261 -3.91 14.75 4.02
N GLU A 262 -4.45 15.46 5.02
CA GLU A 262 -3.90 15.52 6.38
C GLU A 262 -5.03 15.52 7.40
N ILE A 263 -4.87 14.78 8.49
CA ILE A 263 -5.79 14.85 9.63
C ILE A 263 -5.34 15.94 10.59
N SER A 264 -6.25 16.84 10.95
CA SER A 264 -5.99 17.89 11.95
C SER A 264 -5.75 17.30 13.33
N LYS A 265 -5.05 18.04 14.21
CA LYS A 265 -4.86 17.61 15.62
C LYS A 265 -6.21 17.47 16.33
N SER A 266 -7.17 18.35 16.09
CA SER A 266 -8.51 18.27 16.67
C SER A 266 -9.23 16.98 16.29
N ASN A 267 -9.25 16.62 14.99
CA ASN A 267 -9.85 15.38 14.52
C ASN A 267 -9.09 14.14 15.03
N PHE A 268 -7.77 14.20 15.12
CA PHE A 268 -6.96 13.11 15.66
C PHE A 268 -7.29 12.83 17.13
N LEU A 269 -7.52 13.86 17.94
CA LEU A 269 -7.90 13.73 19.33
C LEU A 269 -9.30 13.13 19.56
N THR A 270 -10.19 13.15 18.56
CA THR A 270 -11.52 12.48 18.64
C THR A 270 -11.44 10.97 18.43
N LEU A 271 -10.31 10.46 17.93
CA LEU A 271 -10.13 9.02 17.78
C LEU A 271 -10.13 8.36 19.16
N SER A 272 -10.77 7.22 19.25
CA SER A 272 -10.85 6.42 20.46
C SER A 272 -10.32 5.02 20.20
N ILE A 273 -9.76 4.40 21.22
CA ILE A 273 -9.27 3.01 21.20
C ILE A 273 -9.91 2.21 22.34
N PRO A 274 -10.13 0.91 22.19
CA PRO A 274 -10.51 0.05 23.30
C PRO A 274 -9.39 -0.02 24.33
N LEU A 275 -9.70 0.04 25.62
CA LEU A 275 -8.71 0.00 26.69
C LEU A 275 -9.02 -1.12 27.67
N PRO A 276 -8.53 -2.34 27.42
CA PRO A 276 -8.54 -3.44 28.39
C PRO A 276 -7.70 -3.12 29.64
N PRO A 277 -7.85 -3.88 30.75
CA PRO A 277 -6.88 -3.85 31.84
C PRO A 277 -5.44 -4.08 31.35
N LEU A 278 -4.44 -3.46 31.99
CA LEU A 278 -3.03 -3.48 31.52
C LEU A 278 -2.50 -4.89 31.28
N GLU A 279 -2.78 -5.84 32.20
CA GLU A 279 -2.39 -7.25 32.06
C GLU A 279 -2.93 -7.87 30.75
N LYS A 280 -4.18 -7.51 30.37
CA LYS A 280 -4.77 -7.99 29.10
C LYS A 280 -4.14 -7.33 27.89
N GLN A 281 -3.79 -6.03 27.98
CA GLN A 281 -3.02 -5.34 26.94
C GLN A 281 -1.67 -6.04 26.70
N GLU A 282 -0.95 -6.39 27.77
CA GLU A 282 0.33 -7.09 27.70
C GLU A 282 0.20 -8.49 27.06
N GLN A 283 -0.86 -9.23 27.39
CA GLN A 283 -1.14 -10.53 26.75
C GLN A 283 -1.39 -10.37 25.24
N ILE A 284 -2.21 -9.39 24.85
CA ILE A 284 -2.50 -9.11 23.43
C ILE A 284 -1.22 -8.67 22.69
N VAL A 285 -0.43 -7.80 23.28
CA VAL A 285 0.85 -7.33 22.73
C VAL A 285 1.80 -8.51 22.55
N ALA A 286 1.94 -9.38 23.54
CA ALA A 286 2.84 -10.55 23.45
C ALA A 286 2.45 -11.48 22.28
N GLU A 287 1.16 -11.68 22.04
CA GLU A 287 0.65 -12.48 20.92
C GLU A 287 0.94 -11.78 19.57
N LEU A 288 0.61 -10.49 19.46
CA LEU A 288 0.84 -9.69 18.23
C LEU A 288 2.33 -9.57 17.91
N ASP A 289 3.19 -9.37 18.92
CA ASP A 289 4.65 -9.36 18.77
C ASP A 289 5.19 -10.70 18.30
N GLY A 290 4.59 -11.79 18.77
CA GLY A 290 4.92 -13.13 18.29
C GLY A 290 4.63 -13.28 16.80
N TYR A 291 3.49 -12.81 16.33
CA TYR A 291 3.12 -12.81 14.91
C TYR A 291 4.01 -11.87 14.09
N GLN A 292 4.30 -10.67 14.59
CA GLN A 292 5.20 -9.71 13.95
C GLN A 292 6.60 -10.30 13.74
N LYS A 293 7.17 -10.95 14.75
CA LYS A 293 8.50 -11.60 14.65
C LYS A 293 8.55 -12.66 13.56
N ILE A 294 7.45 -13.42 13.36
CA ILE A 294 7.37 -14.42 12.29
C ILE A 294 7.36 -13.71 10.92
N VAL A 295 6.60 -12.62 10.78
CA VAL A 295 6.55 -11.82 9.54
C VAL A 295 7.92 -11.24 9.23
N ASP A 296 8.59 -10.63 10.21
CA ASP A 296 9.90 -10.01 10.05
C ASP A 296 10.99 -11.03 9.70
N GLY A 297 10.99 -12.18 10.37
CA GLY A 297 11.92 -13.27 10.07
C GLY A 297 11.74 -13.84 8.67
N ALA A 298 10.50 -14.07 8.26
CA ALA A 298 10.19 -14.54 6.91
C ALA A 298 10.57 -13.50 5.85
N GLN A 299 10.37 -12.21 6.11
CA GLN A 299 10.77 -11.13 5.21
C GLN A 299 12.28 -11.05 5.07
N GLN A 300 13.03 -11.19 6.18
CA GLN A 300 14.50 -11.23 6.15
C GLN A 300 15.04 -12.38 5.28
N ILE A 301 14.43 -13.58 5.37
CA ILE A 301 14.79 -14.71 4.51
C ILE A 301 14.56 -14.35 3.03
N ILE A 302 13.41 -13.77 2.71
CA ILE A 302 13.05 -13.38 1.34
C ILE A 302 14.03 -12.34 0.80
N ASP A 303 14.37 -11.33 1.61
CA ASP A 303 15.24 -10.21 1.19
C ASP A 303 16.69 -10.65 1.02
N ALA A 304 17.17 -11.54 1.89
CA ALA A 304 18.53 -12.08 1.84
C ALA A 304 18.73 -13.10 0.72
N TYR A 305 17.65 -13.75 0.26
CA TYR A 305 17.77 -14.81 -0.74
C TYR A 305 18.16 -14.26 -2.11
N LYS A 306 19.24 -14.82 -2.66
CA LYS A 306 19.62 -14.69 -4.07
C LYS A 306 20.04 -16.08 -4.57
N PRO A 307 19.52 -16.55 -5.70
CA PRO A 307 20.01 -17.79 -6.27
C PRO A 307 21.50 -17.66 -6.60
N THR A 308 22.29 -18.64 -6.23
CA THR A 308 23.74 -18.63 -6.43
C THR A 308 24.20 -19.83 -7.24
N ILE A 309 25.22 -19.62 -8.07
CA ILE A 309 25.91 -20.69 -8.78
C ILE A 309 27.37 -20.63 -8.41
N GLY A 310 27.93 -21.72 -7.91
CA GLY A 310 29.38 -21.92 -7.83
C GLY A 310 29.91 -22.16 -9.25
N ILE A 311 30.49 -21.14 -9.88
CA ILE A 311 31.05 -21.27 -11.25
C ILE A 311 32.37 -22.00 -11.15
N ASP A 312 32.41 -23.24 -11.70
CA ASP A 312 33.67 -23.98 -11.84
C ASP A 312 34.50 -23.36 -12.99
N PRO A 313 35.78 -23.00 -12.71
CA PRO A 313 36.67 -22.43 -13.74
C PRO A 313 36.88 -23.32 -14.96
N THR A 314 36.64 -24.62 -14.83
CA THR A 314 36.81 -25.61 -15.90
C THR A 314 35.66 -25.65 -16.88
N TRP A 315 34.51 -25.03 -16.55
CA TRP A 315 33.38 -25.01 -17.49
C TRP A 315 33.71 -24.22 -18.75
N GLU A 316 33.23 -24.74 -19.87
CA GLU A 316 33.34 -24.06 -21.15
C GLU A 316 32.69 -22.67 -21.06
N LYS A 317 33.37 -21.69 -21.64
CA LYS A 317 32.91 -20.30 -21.68
C LYS A 317 32.59 -19.90 -23.11
N VAL A 318 31.34 -19.58 -23.39
CA VAL A 318 30.85 -19.28 -24.74
C VAL A 318 30.28 -17.87 -24.78
N LYS A 319 30.53 -17.14 -25.87
CA LYS A 319 29.85 -15.86 -26.09
C LYS A 319 28.39 -16.12 -26.47
N LEU A 320 27.49 -15.37 -25.84
CA LEU A 320 26.05 -15.53 -26.07
C LEU A 320 25.68 -15.28 -27.55
N GLY A 321 26.37 -14.37 -28.22
CA GLY A 321 26.16 -14.07 -29.65
C GLY A 321 26.50 -15.19 -30.60
N ASP A 322 27.28 -16.18 -30.16
CA ASP A 322 27.66 -17.32 -30.99
C ASP A 322 26.61 -18.45 -30.97
N ILE A 323 25.71 -18.41 -29.97
CA ILE A 323 24.77 -19.52 -29.70
C ILE A 323 23.31 -19.08 -29.50
N CYS A 324 23.01 -17.80 -29.46
CA CYS A 324 21.68 -17.28 -29.12
C CYS A 324 21.14 -16.36 -30.20
N ASN A 325 19.88 -16.57 -30.61
CA ASN A 325 19.14 -15.60 -31.39
C ASN A 325 18.47 -14.59 -30.45
N LEU A 326 18.43 -13.34 -30.90
CA LEU A 326 17.89 -12.22 -30.12
C LEU A 326 16.76 -11.56 -30.89
N THR A 327 15.58 -11.49 -30.28
CA THR A 327 14.40 -10.86 -30.87
C THR A 327 13.95 -9.70 -30.03
N TYR A 328 13.88 -8.50 -30.64
CA TYR A 328 13.27 -7.32 -30.00
C TYR A 328 11.76 -7.49 -29.92
N GLY A 329 11.16 -7.04 -28.82
CA GLY A 329 9.72 -6.94 -28.71
C GLY A 329 9.14 -5.83 -29.61
N TYR A 330 7.81 -5.71 -29.63
CA TYR A 330 7.14 -4.76 -30.50
C TYR A 330 6.63 -3.54 -29.73
N THR A 331 6.27 -2.48 -30.46
CA THR A 331 5.76 -1.24 -29.87
C THR A 331 4.26 -1.16 -30.06
N ASP A 332 3.55 -0.98 -28.95
CA ASP A 332 2.11 -0.74 -28.95
C ASP A 332 1.71 0.13 -27.75
N THR A 333 0.46 0.60 -27.74
CA THR A 333 -0.12 1.34 -26.63
C THR A 333 -0.67 0.38 -25.58
N ALA A 334 -0.09 0.40 -24.39
CA ALA A 334 -0.50 -0.42 -23.26
C ALA A 334 -1.89 -0.01 -22.76
N LYS A 335 -2.83 -0.96 -22.67
CA LYS A 335 -4.22 -0.80 -22.24
C LYS A 335 -4.43 -1.38 -20.83
N GLU A 336 -5.52 -1.03 -20.19
CA GLU A 336 -5.92 -1.61 -18.90
C GLU A 336 -6.54 -3.02 -19.06
N SER A 337 -7.05 -3.34 -20.25
CA SER A 337 -7.61 -4.63 -20.61
C SER A 337 -7.28 -4.99 -22.05
N GLY A 338 -7.30 -6.27 -22.39
CA GLY A 338 -7.00 -6.80 -23.72
C GLY A 338 -6.93 -8.32 -23.70
N SER A 339 -6.75 -8.94 -24.85
CA SER A 339 -6.70 -10.41 -24.99
C SER A 339 -5.34 -11.03 -24.63
N ALA A 340 -4.26 -10.23 -24.56
CA ALA A 340 -2.93 -10.68 -24.16
C ALA A 340 -2.28 -9.67 -23.19
N ARG A 341 -1.58 -10.18 -22.19
CA ARG A 341 -0.75 -9.36 -21.31
C ARG A 341 0.41 -8.73 -22.09
N PHE A 342 0.65 -7.46 -21.91
CA PHE A 342 1.77 -6.73 -22.50
C PHE A 342 2.90 -6.61 -21.50
N VAL A 343 3.89 -7.51 -21.55
CA VAL A 343 5.02 -7.55 -20.64
C VAL A 343 6.01 -6.43 -20.96
N ARG A 344 6.29 -5.57 -19.96
CA ARG A 344 7.16 -4.38 -20.08
C ARG A 344 8.34 -4.49 -19.12
N ILE A 345 9.34 -3.64 -19.29
CA ILE A 345 10.49 -3.56 -18.36
C ILE A 345 10.05 -3.23 -16.91
N THR A 346 8.95 -2.51 -16.73
CA THR A 346 8.37 -2.17 -15.42
C THR A 346 7.69 -3.35 -14.73
N ASP A 347 7.39 -4.40 -15.48
CA ASP A 347 6.72 -5.61 -14.98
C ASP A 347 7.73 -6.65 -14.46
N ILE A 348 9.04 -6.34 -14.53
CA ILE A 348 10.12 -7.18 -14.00
C ILE A 348 10.55 -6.60 -12.64
N ASP A 349 10.49 -7.41 -11.60
CA ASP A 349 10.94 -7.00 -10.26
C ASP A 349 12.48 -7.02 -10.12
N GLU A 350 12.97 -6.67 -8.92
CA GLU A 350 14.41 -6.63 -8.63
C GLU A 350 15.07 -8.01 -8.68
N LYS A 351 14.28 -9.08 -8.63
CA LYS A 351 14.76 -10.49 -8.65
C LYS A 351 14.57 -11.15 -10.01
N GLY A 352 14.16 -10.40 -11.03
CA GLY A 352 13.92 -10.96 -12.38
C GLY A 352 12.64 -11.80 -12.45
N LEU A 353 11.67 -11.53 -11.60
CA LEU A 353 10.37 -12.19 -11.59
C LEU A 353 9.29 -11.26 -12.16
N LEU A 354 8.23 -11.86 -12.70
CA LEU A 354 7.10 -11.12 -13.26
C LEU A 354 6.20 -10.60 -12.14
N ARG A 355 5.97 -9.29 -12.12
CA ARG A 355 5.02 -8.63 -11.18
C ARG A 355 3.60 -8.90 -11.61
N ASP A 356 2.71 -9.13 -10.64
CA ASP A 356 1.26 -9.27 -10.88
C ASP A 356 0.48 -7.97 -10.73
N GLU A 357 1.11 -6.93 -10.21
CA GLU A 357 0.52 -5.62 -9.98
C GLU A 357 0.59 -4.76 -11.25
N ASN A 358 -0.40 -3.90 -11.45
CA ASN A 358 -0.43 -2.93 -12.57
C ASN A 358 -0.25 -3.56 -13.96
N LYS A 359 -0.79 -4.76 -14.16
CA LYS A 359 -0.79 -5.45 -15.46
C LYS A 359 -1.31 -4.52 -16.54
N ARG A 360 -0.71 -4.61 -17.71
CA ARG A 360 -1.18 -3.95 -18.94
C ARG A 360 -1.39 -4.98 -20.03
N TYR A 361 -2.23 -4.63 -20.96
CA TYR A 361 -2.70 -5.55 -21.99
C TYR A 361 -2.64 -4.90 -23.37
N VAL A 362 -2.73 -5.75 -24.38
CA VAL A 362 -2.95 -5.38 -25.78
C VAL A 362 -3.93 -6.38 -26.39
N ASP A 363 -4.50 -6.03 -27.53
CA ASP A 363 -5.28 -6.99 -28.29
C ASP A 363 -4.35 -7.86 -29.14
N LEU A 364 -4.56 -9.17 -29.10
CA LEU A 364 -3.82 -10.11 -29.93
C LEU A 364 -4.33 -10.03 -31.37
N ILE A 365 -3.42 -9.70 -32.27
CA ILE A 365 -3.68 -9.57 -33.70
C ILE A 365 -2.58 -10.31 -34.48
N GLU A 366 -2.77 -10.58 -35.76
CA GLU A 366 -1.82 -11.35 -36.57
C GLU A 366 -0.40 -10.75 -36.52
N GLN A 367 -0.28 -9.43 -36.51
CA GLN A 367 1.01 -8.72 -36.52
C GLN A 367 1.81 -8.90 -35.22
N ASN A 368 1.18 -9.18 -34.08
CA ASN A 368 1.88 -9.37 -32.80
C ASN A 368 1.97 -10.83 -32.35
N ASN A 369 1.43 -11.78 -33.10
CA ASN A 369 1.55 -13.20 -32.81
C ASN A 369 3.02 -13.69 -32.77
N ALA A 370 3.91 -13.08 -33.55
CA ALA A 370 5.35 -13.40 -33.54
C ALA A 370 6.03 -13.06 -32.19
N PHE A 371 5.38 -12.29 -31.33
CA PHE A 371 5.88 -11.85 -30.00
C PHE A 371 5.20 -12.58 -28.85
N LEU A 372 4.44 -13.64 -29.13
CA LEU A 372 3.86 -14.49 -28.11
C LEU A 372 4.95 -15.11 -27.24
N LEU A 373 4.68 -15.10 -25.94
CA LEU A 373 5.53 -15.73 -24.93
C LEU A 373 5.00 -17.11 -24.57
N HIS A 374 5.94 -18.00 -24.34
CA HIS A 374 5.68 -19.34 -23.83
C HIS A 374 6.39 -19.51 -22.49
N ARG A 375 5.85 -20.40 -21.65
CA ARG A 375 6.51 -20.75 -20.41
C ARG A 375 7.95 -21.20 -20.66
N GLY A 376 8.90 -20.60 -19.96
CA GLY A 376 10.33 -20.85 -20.12
C GLY A 376 11.06 -19.83 -20.99
N ASP A 377 10.37 -18.90 -21.62
CA ASP A 377 11.01 -17.82 -22.38
C ASP A 377 11.82 -16.88 -21.47
N LEU A 378 12.92 -16.39 -22.01
CA LEU A 378 13.82 -15.46 -21.35
C LEU A 378 13.75 -14.07 -21.98
N LEU A 379 13.53 -13.04 -21.18
CA LEU A 379 13.48 -11.66 -21.63
C LEU A 379 14.50 -10.80 -20.88
N VAL A 380 15.28 -10.00 -21.60
CA VAL A 380 16.26 -9.08 -21.03
C VAL A 380 15.80 -7.64 -21.23
N ALA A 381 15.76 -6.86 -20.17
CA ALA A 381 15.48 -5.42 -20.21
C ALA A 381 16.70 -4.70 -20.82
N ARG A 382 16.46 -3.91 -21.91
CA ARG A 382 17.55 -3.31 -22.68
C ARG A 382 17.88 -1.86 -22.35
N THR A 383 17.10 -1.19 -21.50
CA THR A 383 17.24 0.26 -21.31
C THR A 383 16.84 0.75 -19.94
N GLY A 384 17.32 1.94 -19.56
CA GLY A 384 16.99 2.65 -18.34
C GLY A 384 17.53 1.98 -17.07
N ALA A 385 16.96 2.29 -15.92
CA ALA A 385 17.38 1.76 -14.61
C ALA A 385 17.20 0.22 -14.48
N THR A 386 16.47 -0.41 -15.40
CA THR A 386 16.18 -1.85 -15.39
C THR A 386 17.08 -2.65 -16.36
N TYR A 387 18.03 -2.00 -17.03
CA TYR A 387 18.88 -2.68 -18.00
C TYR A 387 19.53 -3.93 -17.40
N GLY A 388 19.68 -4.96 -18.21
CA GLY A 388 20.29 -6.23 -17.80
C GLY A 388 19.41 -7.15 -16.97
N LYS A 389 18.34 -6.66 -16.33
CA LYS A 389 17.39 -7.54 -15.65
C LYS A 389 16.83 -8.58 -16.61
N THR A 390 16.92 -9.83 -16.21
CA THR A 390 16.47 -10.97 -17.00
C THR A 390 15.25 -11.59 -16.34
N LEU A 391 14.15 -11.70 -17.07
CA LEU A 391 12.93 -12.38 -16.67
C LEU A 391 12.94 -13.81 -17.22
N TYR A 392 12.64 -14.78 -16.38
CA TYR A 392 12.17 -16.11 -16.78
C TYR A 392 10.64 -16.12 -16.75
N PHE A 393 10.01 -16.31 -17.90
CA PHE A 393 8.55 -16.27 -18.01
C PHE A 393 7.94 -17.60 -17.58
N ASP A 394 7.50 -17.71 -16.34
CA ASP A 394 6.98 -18.96 -15.73
C ASP A 394 5.47 -18.91 -15.46
N THR A 395 4.70 -18.57 -16.50
CA THR A 395 3.24 -18.59 -16.46
C THR A 395 2.67 -19.06 -17.79
N ASP A 396 1.43 -19.58 -17.78
CA ASP A 396 0.68 -19.94 -18.99
C ASP A 396 -0.26 -18.80 -19.45
N GLU A 397 -0.15 -17.61 -18.84
CA GLU A 397 -0.91 -16.42 -19.25
C GLU A 397 -0.56 -16.04 -20.68
N THR A 398 -1.56 -15.85 -21.54
CA THR A 398 -1.32 -15.35 -22.90
C THR A 398 -0.68 -13.98 -22.83
N ALA A 399 0.55 -13.85 -23.31
CA ALA A 399 1.33 -12.63 -23.21
C ALA A 399 2.19 -12.38 -24.44
N VAL A 400 2.50 -11.11 -24.67
CA VAL A 400 3.46 -10.62 -25.65
C VAL A 400 4.39 -9.60 -24.97
N PHE A 401 5.56 -9.34 -25.55
CA PHE A 401 6.57 -8.48 -24.89
C PHE A 401 6.86 -7.20 -25.65
N ALA A 402 7.10 -6.13 -24.89
CA ALA A 402 7.30 -4.78 -25.37
C ALA A 402 8.72 -4.55 -25.95
N SER A 403 8.88 -3.54 -26.80
CA SER A 403 10.11 -3.21 -27.54
C SER A 403 11.34 -2.88 -26.67
N PHE A 404 11.15 -2.60 -25.39
CA PHE A 404 12.26 -2.42 -24.45
C PHE A 404 12.75 -3.73 -23.82
N LEU A 405 12.20 -4.86 -24.24
CA LEU A 405 12.66 -6.19 -23.91
C LEU A 405 13.26 -6.89 -25.15
N ILE A 406 14.23 -7.75 -24.91
CA ILE A 406 14.83 -8.62 -25.92
C ILE A 406 14.64 -10.06 -25.46
N LYS A 407 13.99 -10.89 -26.29
CA LYS A 407 13.87 -12.32 -26.06
C LYS A 407 15.17 -13.02 -26.46
N LEU A 408 15.62 -13.92 -25.60
CA LEU A 408 16.75 -14.80 -25.83
C LEU A 408 16.22 -16.17 -26.30
N ASP A 409 16.69 -16.62 -27.43
CA ASP A 409 16.38 -17.94 -27.98
C ASP A 409 17.66 -18.82 -27.90
N LEU A 410 17.77 -19.55 -26.77
CA LEU A 410 18.93 -20.37 -26.44
C LEU A 410 18.80 -21.78 -27.05
N PRO A 411 19.92 -22.45 -27.40
CA PRO A 411 19.91 -23.80 -27.85
C PRO A 411 19.50 -24.81 -26.76
N GLU A 412 18.95 -25.96 -27.14
CA GLU A 412 18.38 -26.98 -26.24
C GLU A 412 19.37 -27.54 -25.19
N TYR A 413 20.68 -27.44 -25.44
CA TYR A 413 21.69 -27.87 -24.46
C TYR A 413 21.93 -26.88 -23.34
N ILE A 414 21.26 -25.73 -23.33
CA ILE A 414 21.27 -24.76 -22.24
C ILE A 414 19.89 -24.72 -21.61
N ASP A 415 19.82 -25.09 -20.35
CA ASP A 415 18.58 -24.95 -19.58
C ASP A 415 18.29 -23.46 -19.36
N HIS A 416 17.10 -23.00 -19.77
CA HIS A 416 16.70 -21.59 -19.69
C HIS A 416 16.65 -21.07 -18.25
N TYR A 417 16.25 -21.93 -17.30
CA TYR A 417 16.23 -21.54 -15.89
C TYR A 417 17.64 -21.45 -15.32
N PHE A 418 18.58 -22.33 -15.77
CA PHE A 418 19.99 -22.18 -15.43
C PHE A 418 20.55 -20.84 -15.92
N TYR A 419 20.26 -20.43 -17.17
CA TYR A 419 20.66 -19.12 -17.65
C TYR A 419 20.08 -17.99 -16.81
N TRP A 420 18.80 -18.07 -16.43
CA TRP A 420 18.17 -17.08 -15.55
C TRP A 420 18.87 -16.98 -14.20
N ILE A 421 19.25 -18.10 -13.57
CA ILE A 421 20.03 -18.09 -12.32
C ILE A 421 21.40 -17.41 -12.57
N PHE A 422 22.10 -17.73 -13.64
CA PHE A 422 23.36 -17.09 -14.02
C PHE A 422 23.18 -15.56 -14.14
N ALA A 423 22.09 -15.10 -14.74
CA ALA A 423 21.78 -13.67 -14.89
C ALA A 423 21.51 -12.94 -13.56
N GLN A 424 21.35 -13.65 -12.44
CA GLN A 424 21.27 -13.06 -11.09
C GLN A 424 22.65 -12.94 -10.41
N THR A 425 23.71 -13.56 -10.97
CA THR A 425 25.05 -13.61 -10.35
C THR A 425 25.83 -12.31 -10.53
N GLN A 426 26.78 -12.07 -9.62
CA GLN A 426 27.72 -10.96 -9.75
C GLN A 426 28.54 -11.04 -11.05
N ASN A 427 28.89 -12.24 -11.50
CA ASN A 427 29.62 -12.45 -12.76
C ASN A 427 28.88 -11.91 -13.99
N TYR A 428 27.55 -12.13 -14.06
CA TYR A 428 26.72 -11.56 -15.13
C TYR A 428 26.69 -10.01 -15.02
N TRP A 429 26.45 -9.48 -13.84
CA TRP A 429 26.34 -8.05 -13.64
C TRP A 429 27.64 -7.29 -13.86
N ASP A 430 28.79 -7.88 -13.53
CA ASP A 430 30.10 -7.31 -13.83
C ASP A 430 30.34 -7.18 -15.34
N GLN A 431 29.80 -8.12 -16.11
CA GLN A 431 29.85 -8.07 -17.58
C GLN A 431 28.85 -7.03 -18.11
N ALA A 432 27.59 -7.09 -17.67
CA ALA A 432 26.53 -6.18 -18.11
C ALA A 432 26.90 -4.71 -17.87
N ASN A 433 27.45 -4.40 -16.68
CA ASN A 433 27.91 -3.06 -16.30
C ASN A 433 29.06 -2.54 -17.20
N ARG A 434 29.92 -3.44 -17.70
CA ARG A 434 31.01 -3.06 -18.63
C ARG A 434 30.52 -2.90 -20.06
N LEU A 435 29.46 -3.60 -20.43
CA LEU A 435 28.95 -3.63 -21.81
C LEU A 435 27.85 -2.59 -22.06
N VAL A 436 27.26 -2.04 -21.00
CA VAL A 436 26.26 -0.99 -21.12
C VAL A 436 26.86 0.29 -21.69
N SER A 437 26.14 0.97 -22.56
CA SER A 437 26.53 2.24 -23.15
C SER A 437 25.46 3.31 -22.90
N GLY A 438 25.81 4.59 -23.08
CA GLY A 438 24.90 5.74 -22.89
C GLY A 438 24.96 6.30 -21.44
N GLY A 439 25.16 7.61 -21.31
CA GLY A 439 25.35 8.26 -20.01
C GLY A 439 24.08 8.35 -19.18
N ALA A 440 23.18 9.31 -19.46
CA ALA A 440 21.96 9.55 -18.67
C ALA A 440 20.90 8.45 -18.82
N GLN A 441 20.89 7.71 -19.94
CA GLN A 441 19.98 6.60 -20.17
C GLN A 441 20.76 5.36 -20.62
N PRO A 442 21.10 4.44 -19.70
CA PRO A 442 21.83 3.23 -20.02
C PRO A 442 21.13 2.39 -21.13
N GLN A 443 21.96 1.89 -22.06
CA GLN A 443 21.52 1.06 -23.19
C GLN A 443 22.26 -0.29 -23.19
N PHE A 444 21.55 -1.36 -22.98
CA PHE A 444 22.04 -2.74 -23.00
C PHE A 444 21.40 -3.47 -24.20
N ASN A 445 21.79 -3.05 -25.40
CA ASN A 445 21.21 -3.51 -26.66
C ASN A 445 21.65 -4.93 -27.05
N ALA A 446 21.09 -5.48 -28.14
CA ALA A 446 21.43 -6.81 -28.61
C ALA A 446 22.94 -7.01 -28.88
N ASN A 447 23.67 -5.99 -29.33
CA ASN A 447 25.12 -6.09 -29.55
C ASN A 447 25.90 -6.23 -28.24
N ALA A 448 25.46 -5.55 -27.16
CA ALA A 448 26.01 -5.70 -25.84
C ALA A 448 25.70 -7.11 -25.28
N ILE A 449 24.44 -7.56 -25.39
CA ILE A 449 24.00 -8.88 -24.93
C ILE A 449 24.80 -9.99 -25.62
N LYS A 450 25.06 -9.89 -26.93
CA LYS A 450 25.86 -10.84 -27.68
C LYS A 450 27.30 -11.00 -27.19
N GLN A 451 27.84 -10.00 -26.48
CA GLN A 451 29.20 -10.05 -25.96
C GLN A 451 29.29 -10.71 -24.57
N LEU A 452 28.15 -10.98 -23.91
CA LEU A 452 28.15 -11.73 -22.65
C LEU A 452 28.80 -13.10 -22.85
N VAL A 453 29.63 -13.45 -21.89
CA VAL A 453 30.28 -14.77 -21.82
C VAL A 453 29.62 -15.57 -20.72
N ILE A 454 29.02 -16.69 -21.08
CA ILE A 454 28.32 -17.57 -20.15
C ILE A 454 29.11 -18.86 -19.92
N PRO A 455 29.20 -19.33 -18.67
CA PRO A 455 29.74 -20.66 -18.38
C PRO A 455 28.72 -21.72 -18.71
N ILE A 456 29.09 -22.75 -19.44
CA ILE A 456 28.19 -23.85 -19.84
C ILE A 456 28.69 -25.15 -19.21
N PRO A 457 28.16 -25.54 -18.04
CA PRO A 457 28.40 -26.86 -17.49
C PRO A 457 27.68 -27.94 -18.28
N PRO A 458 28.06 -29.22 -18.13
CA PRO A 458 27.30 -30.35 -18.64
C PRO A 458 25.81 -30.27 -18.25
N LEU A 459 24.91 -30.77 -19.11
CA LEU A 459 23.46 -30.60 -18.93
C LEU A 459 22.93 -31.22 -17.63
N ASP A 460 23.53 -32.31 -17.15
CA ASP A 460 23.22 -32.93 -15.86
C ASP A 460 23.57 -32.02 -14.67
N VAL A 461 24.66 -31.29 -14.75
CA VAL A 461 25.08 -30.28 -13.76
C VAL A 461 24.11 -29.08 -13.80
N GLN A 462 23.74 -28.57 -14.99
CA GLN A 462 22.73 -27.53 -15.13
C GLN A 462 21.41 -27.96 -14.44
N LYS A 463 20.92 -29.16 -14.75
CA LYS A 463 19.70 -29.73 -14.16
C LYS A 463 19.78 -29.85 -12.62
N SER A 464 20.95 -30.21 -12.09
CA SER A 464 21.16 -30.27 -10.63
C SER A 464 21.06 -28.88 -9.98
N ILE A 465 21.71 -27.87 -10.58
CA ILE A 465 21.65 -26.48 -10.12
C ILE A 465 20.20 -25.96 -10.17
N VAL A 466 19.51 -26.20 -11.29
CA VAL A 466 18.09 -25.79 -11.47
C VAL A 466 17.20 -26.46 -10.43
N LYS A 467 17.39 -27.75 -10.16
CA LYS A 467 16.62 -28.49 -9.15
C LYS A 467 16.80 -27.85 -7.77
N GLN A 468 18.03 -27.59 -7.36
CA GLN A 468 18.31 -26.94 -6.09
C GLN A 468 17.66 -25.56 -6.00
N ALA A 469 17.86 -24.69 -7.02
CA ALA A 469 17.28 -23.35 -7.04
C ALA A 469 15.74 -23.36 -7.01
N ARG A 470 15.10 -24.32 -7.67
CA ARG A 470 13.65 -24.48 -7.61
C ARG A 470 13.15 -24.96 -6.24
N GLU A 471 13.92 -25.78 -5.54
CA GLU A 471 13.61 -26.17 -4.17
C GLU A 471 13.75 -24.97 -3.20
N GLU A 472 14.79 -24.16 -3.36
CA GLU A 472 14.98 -22.92 -2.61
C GLU A 472 13.84 -21.91 -2.91
N GLN A 473 13.44 -21.77 -4.18
CA GLN A 473 12.33 -20.88 -4.55
C GLN A 473 11.01 -21.30 -3.89
N LYS A 474 10.72 -22.59 -3.77
CA LYS A 474 9.54 -23.08 -3.04
C LYS A 474 9.56 -22.65 -1.58
N ILE A 475 10.73 -22.63 -0.93
CA ILE A 475 10.87 -22.14 0.44
C ILE A 475 10.57 -20.65 0.52
N ILE A 476 11.06 -19.86 -0.45
CA ILE A 476 10.78 -18.42 -0.54
C ILE A 476 9.27 -18.17 -0.73
N ASP A 477 8.61 -18.91 -1.61
CA ASP A 477 7.17 -18.76 -1.85
C ASP A 477 6.33 -19.21 -0.63
N ALA A 478 6.79 -20.22 0.10
CA ALA A 478 6.21 -20.62 1.37
C ALA A 478 6.33 -19.50 2.43
N ASN A 479 7.47 -18.81 2.50
CA ASN A 479 7.67 -17.65 3.40
C ASN A 479 6.76 -16.47 3.02
N LYS A 480 6.58 -16.17 1.73
CA LYS A 480 5.59 -15.15 1.27
C LYS A 480 4.18 -15.50 1.74
N LYS A 481 3.77 -16.76 1.61
CA LYS A 481 2.48 -17.23 2.09
C LYS A 481 2.37 -17.13 3.62
N LEU A 482 3.44 -17.47 4.34
CA LEU A 482 3.52 -17.35 5.81
C LEU A 482 3.29 -15.90 6.24
N ILE A 483 3.94 -14.93 5.59
CA ILE A 483 3.76 -13.49 5.83
C ILE A 483 2.28 -13.10 5.65
N SER A 484 1.64 -13.54 4.57
CA SER A 484 0.22 -13.24 4.34
C SER A 484 -0.68 -13.78 5.45
N ILE A 485 -0.46 -15.03 5.87
CA ILE A 485 -1.23 -15.66 6.94
C ILE A 485 -1.07 -14.93 8.27
N PHE A 486 0.17 -14.56 8.65
CA PHE A 486 0.40 -13.91 9.94
C PHE A 486 0.01 -12.43 9.93
N LYS A 487 0.09 -11.73 8.81
CA LYS A 487 -0.54 -10.40 8.66
C LYS A 487 -2.05 -10.47 8.86
N GLN A 488 -2.71 -11.50 8.32
CA GLN A 488 -4.15 -11.69 8.55
C GLN A 488 -4.44 -11.98 10.03
N LYS A 489 -3.66 -12.84 10.69
CA LYS A 489 -3.81 -13.10 12.14
C LYS A 489 -3.63 -11.85 13.00
N ILE A 490 -2.71 -10.96 12.63
CA ILE A 490 -2.55 -9.66 13.31
C ILE A 490 -3.84 -8.83 13.14
N THR A 491 -4.36 -8.74 11.92
CA THR A 491 -5.61 -8.03 11.64
C THR A 491 -6.78 -8.63 12.42
N ASP A 492 -6.97 -9.95 12.37
CA ASP A 492 -8.06 -10.65 13.07
C ASP A 492 -7.97 -10.44 14.58
N LYS A 493 -6.75 -10.50 15.16
CA LYS A 493 -6.56 -10.29 16.59
C LYS A 493 -6.86 -8.85 17.01
N ILE A 494 -6.49 -7.90 16.18
CA ILE A 494 -6.83 -6.49 16.42
C ILE A 494 -8.36 -6.31 16.34
N SER A 495 -9.04 -6.84 15.31
CA SER A 495 -10.49 -6.82 15.17
C SER A 495 -11.21 -7.45 16.37
N GLU A 496 -10.71 -8.58 16.89
CA GLU A 496 -11.24 -9.20 18.13
C GLU A 496 -11.20 -8.21 19.32
N VAL A 497 -10.13 -7.44 19.46
CA VAL A 497 -10.00 -6.43 20.52
C VAL A 497 -11.00 -5.31 20.37
N TRP A 498 -11.33 -4.95 19.11
CA TRP A 498 -12.34 -3.96 18.78
C TRP A 498 -13.78 -4.47 18.94
N GLY A 499 -13.97 -5.80 19.05
CA GLY A 499 -15.28 -6.45 19.15
C GLY A 499 -15.95 -6.68 17.80
N GLU A 500 -15.14 -6.76 16.74
CA GLU A 500 -15.59 -7.05 15.36
C GLU A 500 -15.50 -8.53 15.00
#